data_be6c3ba04657c61b114613741e59d4a0
#
_entry.id   be6c3ba04657c61b114613741e59d4a0
#
_cell.length_a   1.000
_cell.length_b   1.000
_cell.length_c   1.000
_cell.angle_alpha   90.00
_cell.angle_beta   90.00
_cell.angle_gamma   90.00
#
_symmetry.space_group_name_H-M   'P 1'
#
loop_
_entity.id
_entity.type
_entity.pdbx_description
1 polymer ?
#
loop_
_entity_poly.entity_id
_entity_poly.type
_entity_poly.pdbx_seq_one_letter_code
_entity_poly.pdbx_strand_id
1 'polypeptide(L)'
;MENRWWEYYAIRYFLGTVIGACSILFLTLDPDSPFFNSLTTLKEFKDATFLNVSLVAALGFAFCYIASAPILTLHAARAHLRYSVIKTSPYATSACLLLPIIISSGLCWVYLPPPAAMSVGIVVGTHFGLAARACLNKFVLIDIFYRDLATARAPSTSDSEKNTPSNEFITSYRHLREHGNAFLIVLLEIILSYALATAPNQVFSLILIVVWILPAASAWTIGSALESRLASNPFPK
;
A
#
# COMPACT_ATOMS: atom_id res chain seq x y z
N MET A 1 30.29 -4.85 3.32
CA MET A 1 28.87 -4.51 3.15
C MET A 1 28.79 -3.01 3.03
N GLU A 2 28.50 -2.49 1.83
CA GLU A 2 28.29 -1.06 1.65
C GLU A 2 27.05 -0.63 2.44
N ASN A 3 27.21 0.33 3.33
CA ASN A 3 26.18 0.85 4.21
C ASN A 3 25.23 1.72 3.37
N ARG A 4 24.21 1.12 2.78
CA ARG A 4 23.18 1.83 2.00
C ARG A 4 22.21 2.51 2.94
N TRP A 5 22.58 3.69 3.42
CA TRP A 5 21.83 4.44 4.43
C TRP A 5 20.37 4.77 4.03
N TRP A 6 20.08 4.84 2.73
CA TRP A 6 18.71 5.04 2.21
C TRP A 6 17.82 3.79 2.31
N GLU A 7 18.39 2.61 2.65
CA GLU A 7 17.65 1.38 2.85
C GLU A 7 17.04 1.28 4.25
N TYR A 8 17.40 2.18 5.16
CA TYR A 8 16.84 2.15 6.51
C TYR A 8 15.36 2.51 6.51
N TYR A 9 14.54 1.68 7.12
CA TYR A 9 13.11 1.92 7.34
C TYR A 9 12.84 3.30 7.92
N ALA A 10 13.68 3.75 8.85
CA ALA A 10 13.58 5.06 9.48
C ALA A 10 13.56 6.21 8.46
N ILE A 11 14.40 6.17 7.41
CA ILE A 11 14.47 7.24 6.41
C ILE A 11 13.20 7.28 5.56
N ARG A 12 12.64 6.11 5.20
CA ARG A 12 11.40 6.03 4.41
C ARG A 12 10.22 6.57 5.18
N TYR A 13 10.06 6.13 6.42
CA TYR A 13 8.99 6.63 7.28
C TYR A 13 9.19 8.10 7.64
N PHE A 14 10.42 8.55 7.80
CA PHE A 14 10.70 9.96 7.98
C PHE A 14 10.28 10.80 6.77
N LEU A 15 10.70 10.40 5.57
CA LEU A 15 10.33 11.08 4.33
C LEU A 15 8.80 11.07 4.12
N GLY A 16 8.15 9.91 4.29
CA GLY A 16 6.71 9.78 4.20
C GLY A 16 6.00 10.63 5.27
N THR A 17 6.51 10.67 6.51
CA THR A 17 5.95 11.54 7.55
C THR A 17 6.03 13.01 7.17
N VAL A 18 7.16 13.48 6.61
CA VAL A 18 7.33 14.86 6.16
C VAL A 18 6.36 15.20 5.04
N ILE A 19 6.25 14.34 4.02
CA ILE A 19 5.33 14.56 2.89
C ILE A 19 3.88 14.46 3.37
N GLY A 20 3.56 13.50 4.24
CA GLY A 20 2.25 13.38 4.86
C GLY A 20 1.88 14.62 5.68
N ALA A 21 2.83 15.19 6.44
CA ALA A 21 2.63 16.44 7.16
C ALA A 21 2.36 17.61 6.22
N CYS A 22 3.12 17.72 5.13
CA CYS A 22 2.86 18.71 4.08
C CYS A 22 1.48 18.51 3.45
N SER A 23 1.06 17.26 3.21
CA SER A 23 -0.27 16.94 2.70
C SER A 23 -1.39 17.37 3.64
N ILE A 24 -1.24 17.11 4.95
CA ILE A 24 -2.21 17.55 5.96
C ILE A 24 -2.29 19.08 6.02
N LEU A 25 -1.16 19.76 5.98
CA LEU A 25 -1.13 21.23 5.93
C LEU A 25 -1.82 21.75 4.66
N PHE A 26 -1.53 21.16 3.51
CA PHE A 26 -2.18 21.51 2.25
C PHE A 26 -3.70 21.35 2.36
N LEU A 27 -4.18 20.18 2.82
CA LEU A 27 -5.60 19.90 2.97
C LEU A 27 -6.32 20.88 3.92
N THR A 28 -5.65 21.37 4.95
CA THR A 28 -6.26 22.22 5.99
C THR A 28 -6.11 23.70 5.71
N LEU A 29 -5.17 24.11 4.87
CA LEU A 29 -4.92 25.51 4.52
C LEU A 29 -5.53 25.91 3.14
N ASP A 30 -5.81 24.94 2.26
CA ASP A 30 -6.41 25.20 0.97
C ASP A 30 -7.90 25.54 1.14
N PRO A 31 -8.35 26.77 0.74
CA PRO A 31 -9.75 27.19 0.87
C PRO A 31 -10.73 26.32 0.11
N ASP A 32 -10.30 25.68 -0.98
CA ASP A 32 -11.15 24.83 -1.82
C ASP A 32 -11.25 23.39 -1.26
N SER A 33 -10.45 23.05 -0.27
CA SER A 33 -10.46 21.73 0.35
C SER A 33 -11.65 21.57 1.32
N PRO A 34 -12.32 20.40 1.33
CA PRO A 34 -13.38 20.11 2.31
C PRO A 34 -12.86 20.07 3.76
N PHE A 35 -11.54 20.03 3.95
CA PHE A 35 -10.86 20.06 5.25
C PHE A 35 -10.37 21.45 5.67
N PHE A 36 -10.69 22.48 4.88
CA PHE A 36 -10.27 23.83 5.22
C PHE A 36 -10.64 24.21 6.65
N ASN A 37 -9.70 24.81 7.36
CA ASN A 37 -9.82 25.17 8.77
C ASN A 37 -10.10 24.01 9.77
N SER A 38 -9.98 22.75 9.38
CA SER A 38 -10.17 21.63 10.31
C SER A 38 -9.13 21.58 11.44
N LEU A 39 -7.94 22.16 11.19
CA LEU A 39 -6.87 22.34 12.20
C LEU A 39 -6.70 23.83 12.52
N THR A 40 -7.60 24.38 13.31
CA THR A 40 -7.63 25.81 13.66
C THR A 40 -6.35 26.30 14.39
N THR A 41 -5.59 25.39 14.99
CA THR A 41 -4.34 25.69 15.71
C THR A 41 -3.15 26.02 14.81
N LEU A 42 -3.27 25.86 13.49
CA LEU A 42 -2.16 26.03 12.53
C LEU A 42 -2.31 27.25 11.62
N LYS A 43 -3.17 28.20 11.97
CA LYS A 43 -3.45 29.36 11.11
C LYS A 43 -2.24 30.24 10.80
N GLU A 44 -1.26 30.29 11.70
CA GLU A 44 -0.04 31.05 11.48
C GLU A 44 1.20 30.27 11.93
N PHE A 45 2.19 30.16 11.05
CA PHE A 45 3.46 29.47 11.34
C PHE A 45 4.24 30.11 12.50
N LYS A 46 4.06 31.41 12.72
CA LYS A 46 4.73 32.15 13.80
C LYS A 46 4.25 31.74 15.21
N ASP A 47 3.05 31.15 15.31
CA ASP A 47 2.46 30.67 16.56
C ASP A 47 2.66 29.17 16.78
N ALA A 48 3.57 28.56 16.00
CA ALA A 48 3.83 27.12 16.06
C ALA A 48 4.46 26.75 17.41
N THR A 49 3.67 26.19 18.30
CA THR A 49 4.14 25.59 19.53
C THR A 49 4.69 24.18 19.25
N PHE A 50 5.53 23.67 20.15
CA PHE A 50 6.02 22.27 20.07
C PHE A 50 4.86 21.27 19.95
N LEU A 51 3.74 21.52 20.63
CA LEU A 51 2.55 20.66 20.56
C LEU A 51 1.95 20.65 19.15
N ASN A 52 1.83 21.81 18.49
CA ASN A 52 1.29 21.91 17.13
C ASN A 52 2.18 21.19 16.12
N VAL A 53 3.48 21.34 16.21
CA VAL A 53 4.45 20.64 15.33
C VAL A 53 4.37 19.13 15.55
N SER A 54 4.29 18.69 16.81
CA SER A 54 4.16 17.26 17.13
C SER A 54 2.84 16.67 16.62
N LEU A 55 1.74 17.43 16.71
CA LEU A 55 0.44 17.01 16.18
C LEU A 55 0.48 16.86 14.66
N VAL A 56 1.06 17.84 13.94
CA VAL A 56 1.20 17.75 12.48
C VAL A 56 2.08 16.58 12.07
N ALA A 57 3.19 16.34 12.78
CA ALA A 57 4.05 15.20 12.52
C ALA A 57 3.32 13.86 12.76
N ALA A 58 2.55 13.76 13.84
CA ALA A 58 1.76 12.55 14.12
C ALA A 58 0.67 12.32 13.07
N LEU A 59 -0.03 13.36 12.63
CA LEU A 59 -1.01 13.29 11.55
C LEU A 59 -0.35 12.95 10.20
N GLY A 60 0.83 13.53 9.92
CA GLY A 60 1.60 13.20 8.72
C GLY A 60 2.02 11.74 8.69
N PHE A 61 2.47 11.20 9.82
CA PHE A 61 2.78 9.79 9.97
C PHE A 61 1.55 8.90 9.74
N ALA A 62 0.41 9.24 10.35
CA ALA A 62 -0.85 8.52 10.13
C ALA A 62 -1.29 8.58 8.66
N PHE A 63 -1.17 9.74 8.02
CA PHE A 63 -1.48 9.92 6.61
C PHE A 63 -0.58 9.06 5.71
N CYS A 64 0.72 9.01 6.00
CA CYS A 64 1.67 8.13 5.31
C CYS A 64 1.23 6.65 5.36
N TYR A 65 0.80 6.17 6.53
CA TYR A 65 0.29 4.80 6.68
C TYR A 65 -0.99 4.57 5.86
N ILE A 66 -1.93 5.50 5.90
CA ILE A 66 -3.18 5.43 5.13
C ILE A 66 -2.87 5.41 3.63
N ALA A 67 -2.08 6.37 3.17
CA ALA A 67 -1.74 6.50 1.75
C ALA A 67 -0.96 5.30 1.21
N SER A 68 -0.06 4.74 2.01
CA SER A 68 0.77 3.59 1.63
C SER A 68 0.06 2.22 1.72
N ALA A 69 -1.16 2.16 2.26
CA ALA A 69 -1.92 0.92 2.38
C ALA A 69 -1.97 0.08 1.08
N PRO A 70 -2.13 0.66 -0.12
CA PRO A 70 -2.08 -0.05 -1.39
C PRO A 70 -0.85 -0.93 -1.60
N ILE A 71 0.28 -0.58 -1.04
CA ILE A 71 1.52 -1.35 -1.19
C ILE A 71 1.38 -2.77 -0.62
N LEU A 72 0.59 -2.95 0.44
CA LEU A 72 0.33 -4.28 1.02
C LEU A 72 -0.37 -5.21 0.03
N THR A 73 -1.37 -4.70 -0.69
CA THR A 73 -2.08 -5.47 -1.72
C THR A 73 -1.16 -5.85 -2.88
N LEU A 74 -0.30 -4.93 -3.33
CA LEU A 74 0.69 -5.20 -4.35
C LEU A 74 1.70 -6.28 -3.91
N HIS A 75 2.11 -6.28 -2.65
CA HIS A 75 2.99 -7.31 -2.12
C HIS A 75 2.32 -8.69 -2.07
N ALA A 76 1.07 -8.77 -1.62
CA ALA A 76 0.29 -10.00 -1.65
C ALA A 76 0.09 -10.52 -3.08
N ALA A 77 -0.10 -9.62 -4.05
CA ALA A 77 -0.28 -9.97 -5.46
C ALA A 77 0.96 -10.59 -6.11
N ARG A 78 2.17 -10.37 -5.61
CA ARG A 78 3.39 -11.00 -6.14
C ARG A 78 3.33 -12.52 -6.12
N ALA A 79 2.66 -13.10 -5.13
CA ALA A 79 2.40 -14.53 -5.08
C ALA A 79 1.68 -15.02 -6.36
N HIS A 80 0.70 -14.26 -6.84
CA HIS A 80 -0.06 -14.59 -8.03
C HIS A 80 0.73 -14.44 -9.34
N LEU A 81 1.72 -13.55 -9.37
CA LEU A 81 2.57 -13.35 -10.55
C LEU A 81 3.61 -14.47 -10.68
N ARG A 82 4.10 -15.00 -9.57
CA ARG A 82 5.14 -16.04 -9.56
C ARG A 82 4.57 -17.44 -9.81
N TYR A 83 3.44 -17.77 -9.19
CA TYR A 83 2.86 -19.11 -9.22
C TYR A 83 1.70 -19.18 -10.21
N SER A 84 1.89 -18.73 -11.42
CA SER A 84 0.91 -18.81 -12.51
C SER A 84 0.72 -20.29 -12.97
N VAL A 85 0.50 -21.20 -12.03
CA VAL A 85 0.25 -22.63 -12.29
C VAL A 85 -1.15 -22.84 -12.88
N ILE A 86 -2.07 -21.92 -12.63
CA ILE A 86 -3.41 -21.97 -13.22
C ILE A 86 -3.32 -21.30 -14.58
N LYS A 87 -3.46 -22.09 -15.65
CA LYS A 87 -3.67 -21.58 -17.03
C LYS A 87 -4.98 -20.77 -17.08
N THR A 88 -4.98 -19.59 -16.49
CA THR A 88 -6.07 -18.64 -16.70
C THR A 88 -5.90 -18.05 -18.08
N SER A 89 -6.98 -17.97 -18.84
CA SER A 89 -6.99 -17.26 -20.11
C SER A 89 -6.38 -15.86 -19.91
N PRO A 90 -5.46 -15.41 -20.77
CA PRO A 90 -4.90 -14.05 -20.67
C PRO A 90 -6.00 -12.98 -20.67
N TYR A 91 -7.09 -13.24 -21.40
CA TYR A 91 -8.25 -12.34 -21.43
C TYR A 91 -8.95 -12.23 -20.08
N ALA A 92 -9.15 -13.34 -19.36
CA ALA A 92 -9.74 -13.31 -18.01
C ALA A 92 -8.86 -12.56 -17.02
N THR A 93 -7.54 -12.73 -17.11
CA THR A 93 -6.57 -12.00 -16.28
C THR A 93 -6.61 -10.50 -16.55
N SER A 94 -6.60 -10.11 -17.82
CA SER A 94 -6.68 -8.71 -18.22
C SER A 94 -8.02 -8.08 -17.81
N ALA A 95 -9.12 -8.80 -17.99
CA ALA A 95 -10.44 -8.32 -17.56
C ALA A 95 -10.53 -8.10 -16.05
N CYS A 96 -9.97 -9.00 -15.23
CA CYS A 96 -9.94 -8.84 -13.78
C CYS A 96 -9.15 -7.60 -13.32
N LEU A 97 -8.20 -7.12 -14.11
CA LEU A 97 -7.43 -5.92 -13.78
C LEU A 97 -8.04 -4.65 -14.41
N LEU A 98 -8.38 -4.69 -15.68
CA LEU A 98 -8.82 -3.50 -16.41
C LEU A 98 -10.25 -3.09 -16.04
N LEU A 99 -11.16 -4.05 -15.85
CA LEU A 99 -12.56 -3.74 -15.54
C LEU A 99 -12.72 -2.96 -14.23
N PRO A 100 -12.10 -3.34 -13.10
CA PRO A 100 -12.15 -2.54 -11.88
C PRO A 100 -11.51 -1.16 -12.04
N ILE A 101 -10.45 -1.02 -12.85
CA ILE A 101 -9.83 0.28 -13.13
C ILE A 101 -10.81 1.20 -13.88
N ILE A 102 -11.46 0.68 -14.93
CA ILE A 102 -12.43 1.42 -15.71
C ILE A 102 -13.63 1.83 -14.84
N ILE A 103 -14.17 0.89 -14.07
CA ILE A 103 -15.32 1.16 -13.19
C ILE A 103 -14.95 2.19 -12.12
N SER A 104 -13.83 2.02 -11.41
CA SER A 104 -13.43 2.95 -10.35
C SER A 104 -13.08 4.33 -10.89
N SER A 105 -12.41 4.41 -12.04
CA SER A 105 -12.15 5.70 -12.71
C SER A 105 -13.45 6.38 -13.13
N GLY A 106 -14.40 5.64 -13.71
CA GLY A 106 -15.70 6.18 -14.11
C GLY A 106 -16.53 6.65 -12.92
N LEU A 107 -16.55 5.91 -11.81
CA LEU A 107 -17.24 6.34 -10.59
C LEU A 107 -16.59 7.59 -9.97
N CYS A 108 -15.26 7.62 -9.93
CA CYS A 108 -14.53 8.80 -9.43
C CYS A 108 -14.72 10.02 -10.32
N TRP A 109 -14.87 9.84 -11.65
CA TRP A 109 -15.06 10.94 -12.61
C TRP A 109 -16.30 11.77 -12.35
N VAL A 110 -17.33 11.19 -11.74
CA VAL A 110 -18.57 11.90 -11.38
C VAL A 110 -18.33 12.95 -10.28
N TYR A 111 -17.32 12.73 -9.43
CA TYR A 111 -17.13 13.52 -8.21
C TYR A 111 -15.78 14.24 -8.14
N LEU A 112 -14.79 13.80 -8.89
CA LEU A 112 -13.43 14.33 -8.87
C LEU A 112 -13.02 14.89 -10.22
N PRO A 113 -12.12 15.88 -10.27
CA PRO A 113 -11.56 16.34 -11.54
C PRO A 113 -10.81 15.20 -12.25
N PRO A 114 -10.75 15.25 -13.60
CA PRO A 114 -10.22 14.14 -14.40
C PRO A 114 -8.89 13.56 -13.95
N PRO A 115 -7.85 14.34 -13.62
CA PRO A 115 -6.58 13.79 -13.18
C PRO A 115 -6.66 13.01 -11.85
N ALA A 116 -7.46 13.52 -10.89
CA ALA A 116 -7.70 12.85 -9.62
C ALA A 116 -8.50 11.56 -9.81
N ALA A 117 -9.57 11.61 -10.61
CA ALA A 117 -10.43 10.47 -10.92
C ALA A 117 -9.63 9.33 -11.58
N MET A 118 -8.79 9.64 -12.55
CA MET A 118 -7.95 8.65 -13.24
C MET A 118 -6.91 8.03 -12.29
N SER A 119 -6.17 8.84 -11.54
CA SER A 119 -5.10 8.35 -10.66
C SER A 119 -5.67 7.52 -9.51
N VAL A 120 -6.73 7.97 -8.85
CA VAL A 120 -7.45 7.20 -7.83
C VAL A 120 -8.03 5.92 -8.43
N GLY A 121 -8.68 6.02 -9.59
CA GLY A 121 -9.28 4.87 -10.27
C GLY A 121 -8.25 3.80 -10.62
N ILE A 122 -7.05 4.18 -11.07
CA ILE A 122 -5.95 3.25 -11.33
C ILE A 122 -5.53 2.55 -10.03
N VAL A 123 -5.30 3.31 -8.96
CA VAL A 123 -4.85 2.73 -7.68
C VAL A 123 -5.93 1.81 -7.11
N VAL A 124 -7.15 2.32 -6.90
CA VAL A 124 -8.27 1.57 -6.32
C VAL A 124 -8.65 0.38 -7.20
N GLY A 125 -8.78 0.59 -8.51
CA GLY A 125 -9.12 -0.47 -9.45
C GLY A 125 -8.09 -1.59 -9.51
N THR A 126 -6.80 -1.24 -9.48
CA THR A 126 -5.72 -2.25 -9.41
C THR A 126 -5.82 -3.07 -8.14
N HIS A 127 -6.06 -2.44 -7.00
CA HIS A 127 -6.23 -3.12 -5.71
C HIS A 127 -7.38 -4.12 -5.72
N PHE A 128 -8.57 -3.65 -6.12
CA PHE A 128 -9.75 -4.50 -6.19
C PHE A 128 -9.58 -5.61 -7.21
N GLY A 129 -8.95 -5.32 -8.35
CA GLY A 129 -8.62 -6.32 -9.36
C GLY A 129 -7.70 -7.42 -8.84
N LEU A 130 -6.66 -7.05 -8.11
CA LEU A 130 -5.74 -8.00 -7.48
C LEU A 130 -6.42 -8.81 -6.37
N ALA A 131 -7.24 -8.17 -5.53
CA ALA A 131 -8.01 -8.84 -4.50
C ALA A 131 -9.04 -9.82 -5.11
N ALA A 132 -9.78 -9.40 -6.13
CA ALA A 132 -10.72 -10.26 -6.85
C ALA A 132 -10.02 -11.47 -7.46
N ARG A 133 -8.86 -11.30 -8.09
CA ARG A 133 -8.06 -12.40 -8.62
C ARG A 133 -7.60 -13.37 -7.53
N ALA A 134 -7.20 -12.84 -6.35
CA ALA A 134 -6.85 -13.68 -5.21
C ALA A 134 -8.03 -14.54 -4.74
N CYS A 135 -9.23 -13.95 -4.65
CA CYS A 135 -10.45 -14.65 -4.30
C CYS A 135 -10.81 -15.73 -5.31
N LEU A 136 -10.74 -15.43 -6.62
CA LEU A 136 -11.03 -16.38 -7.70
C LEU A 136 -10.09 -17.59 -7.67
N ASN A 137 -8.84 -17.39 -7.28
CA ASN A 137 -7.87 -18.47 -7.11
C ASN A 137 -7.98 -19.19 -5.75
N LYS A 138 -9.05 -18.95 -4.98
CA LYS A 138 -9.33 -19.58 -3.66
C LYS A 138 -8.15 -19.46 -2.68
N PHE A 139 -7.36 -18.41 -2.79
CA PHE A 139 -6.17 -18.14 -1.96
C PHE A 139 -5.08 -19.24 -1.98
N VAL A 140 -5.20 -20.27 -2.82
CA VAL A 140 -4.24 -21.38 -2.90
C VAL A 140 -2.82 -20.89 -3.19
N LEU A 141 -2.69 -19.91 -4.08
CA LEU A 141 -1.37 -19.36 -4.43
C LEU A 141 -0.74 -18.58 -3.27
N ILE A 142 -1.53 -17.99 -2.40
CA ILE A 142 -1.06 -17.29 -1.22
C ILE A 142 -0.54 -18.31 -0.19
N ASP A 143 -1.26 -19.41 0.03
CA ASP A 143 -0.81 -20.48 0.93
C ASP A 143 0.52 -21.09 0.46
N ILE A 144 0.65 -21.40 -0.83
CA ILE A 144 1.91 -21.89 -1.42
C ILE A 144 3.05 -20.87 -1.21
N PHE A 145 2.79 -19.58 -1.48
CA PHE A 145 3.80 -18.53 -1.30
C PHE A 145 4.30 -18.45 0.15
N TYR A 146 3.40 -18.49 1.13
CA TYR A 146 3.80 -18.43 2.54
C TYR A 146 4.53 -19.69 2.98
N ARG A 147 4.18 -20.87 2.48
CA ARG A 147 4.92 -22.11 2.74
C ARG A 147 6.34 -22.06 2.18
N ASP A 148 6.50 -21.61 0.94
CA ASP A 148 7.80 -21.44 0.31
C ASP A 148 8.64 -20.40 1.07
N LEU A 149 8.03 -19.32 1.53
CA LEU A 149 8.69 -18.29 2.31
C LEU A 149 9.13 -18.83 3.68
N ALA A 150 8.30 -19.64 4.34
CA ALA A 150 8.65 -20.29 5.61
C ALA A 150 9.80 -21.28 5.42
N THR A 151 9.77 -22.09 4.36
CA THR A 151 10.85 -23.04 4.01
C THR A 151 12.15 -22.29 3.72
N ALA A 152 12.08 -21.20 2.97
CA ALA A 152 13.25 -20.41 2.62
C ALA A 152 13.85 -19.62 3.81
N ARG A 153 13.08 -19.40 4.87
CA ARG A 153 13.51 -18.74 6.12
C ARG A 153 13.97 -19.74 7.20
N ALA A 154 13.76 -21.04 6.99
CA ALA A 154 14.24 -22.06 7.90
C ALA A 154 15.78 -21.97 8.01
N PRO A 155 16.36 -22.08 9.22
CA PRO A 155 17.82 -22.04 9.38
C PRO A 155 18.44 -23.19 8.59
N SER A 156 19.33 -22.86 7.66
CA SER A 156 20.10 -23.86 6.91
C SER A 156 21.10 -24.52 7.83
N THR A 157 21.13 -25.84 7.84
CA THR A 157 22.03 -26.65 8.66
C THR A 157 23.45 -26.77 8.09
N SER A 158 23.70 -26.21 6.89
CA SER A 158 25.01 -26.25 6.25
C SER A 158 25.36 -24.94 5.55
N ASP A 159 26.63 -24.55 5.65
CA ASP A 159 27.18 -23.32 4.98
C ASP A 159 27.17 -23.40 3.44
N SER A 160 27.02 -24.59 2.86
CA SER A 160 26.95 -24.81 1.41
C SER A 160 25.62 -24.33 0.76
N GLU A 161 24.58 -24.12 1.56
CA GLU A 161 23.26 -23.66 1.07
C GLU A 161 23.11 -22.13 0.96
N LYS A 162 24.14 -21.35 1.33
CA LYS A 162 24.08 -19.88 1.28
C LYS A 162 23.85 -19.30 -0.12
N ASN A 163 24.12 -20.06 -1.18
CA ASN A 163 23.96 -19.65 -2.56
C ASN A 163 22.84 -20.38 -3.30
N THR A 164 21.84 -20.89 -2.60
CA THR A 164 20.68 -21.52 -3.24
C THR A 164 19.77 -20.48 -3.89
N PRO A 165 19.05 -20.84 -4.97
CA PRO A 165 18.05 -19.96 -5.62
C PRO A 165 17.02 -19.37 -4.64
N SER A 166 16.75 -20.04 -3.51
CA SER A 166 15.92 -19.55 -2.42
C SER A 166 16.48 -18.31 -1.75
N ASN A 167 17.80 -18.26 -1.50
CA ASN A 167 18.44 -17.11 -0.86
C ASN A 167 18.51 -15.91 -1.80
N GLU A 168 18.79 -16.13 -3.09
CA GLU A 168 18.73 -15.09 -4.11
C GLU A 168 17.31 -14.51 -4.23
N PHE A 169 16.30 -15.36 -4.16
CA PHE A 169 14.91 -14.94 -4.17
C PHE A 169 14.54 -14.11 -2.95
N ILE A 170 14.93 -14.51 -1.75
CA ILE A 170 14.67 -13.75 -0.51
C ILE A 170 15.38 -12.40 -0.58
N THR A 171 16.63 -12.38 -1.04
CA THR A 171 17.43 -11.16 -1.18
C THR A 171 16.83 -10.23 -2.24
N SER A 172 16.45 -10.77 -3.40
CA SER A 172 15.78 -10.01 -4.47
C SER A 172 14.41 -9.50 -4.05
N TYR A 173 13.62 -10.31 -3.34
CA TYR A 173 12.32 -9.91 -2.79
C TYR A 173 12.47 -8.79 -1.76
N ARG A 174 13.47 -8.89 -0.89
CA ARG A 174 13.82 -7.86 0.08
C ARG A 174 14.23 -6.56 -0.62
N HIS A 175 15.08 -6.62 -1.62
CA HIS A 175 15.56 -5.47 -2.40
C HIS A 175 14.45 -4.74 -3.14
N LEU A 176 13.61 -5.46 -3.87
CA LEU A 176 12.44 -4.88 -4.58
C LEU A 176 11.42 -4.27 -3.61
N ARG A 177 11.24 -4.89 -2.45
CA ARG A 177 10.38 -4.36 -1.38
C ARG A 177 10.93 -3.05 -0.83
N GLU A 178 12.24 -2.93 -0.79
CA GLU A 178 12.91 -1.80 -0.16
C GLU A 178 13.04 -0.58 -1.06
N HIS A 179 13.42 -0.72 -2.30
CA HIS A 179 13.61 0.41 -3.21
C HIS A 179 12.31 0.94 -3.82
N GLY A 180 11.43 0.05 -4.26
CA GLY A 180 10.16 0.45 -4.85
C GLY A 180 9.20 1.14 -3.87
N ASN A 181 9.30 0.82 -2.58
CA ASN A 181 8.37 1.35 -1.60
C ASN A 181 8.53 2.84 -1.33
N ALA A 182 9.73 3.39 -1.33
CA ALA A 182 9.93 4.81 -1.01
C ALA A 182 9.25 5.72 -2.05
N PHE A 183 9.52 5.49 -3.33
CA PHE A 183 8.88 6.26 -4.41
C PHE A 183 7.38 6.04 -4.48
N LEU A 184 6.95 4.80 -4.26
CA LEU A 184 5.53 4.47 -4.31
C LEU A 184 4.77 5.09 -3.14
N ILE A 185 5.35 5.17 -1.94
CA ILE A 185 4.76 5.88 -0.80
C ILE A 185 4.51 7.33 -1.17
N VAL A 186 5.53 8.04 -1.63
CA VAL A 186 5.42 9.46 -2.02
C VAL A 186 4.36 9.66 -3.10
N LEU A 187 4.37 8.82 -4.13
CA LEU A 187 3.38 8.90 -5.21
C LEU A 187 1.95 8.70 -4.69
N LEU A 188 1.74 7.71 -3.83
CA LEU A 188 0.43 7.43 -3.26
C LEU A 188 -0.05 8.53 -2.30
N GLU A 189 0.85 9.15 -1.54
CA GLU A 189 0.54 10.32 -0.71
C GLU A 189 0.09 11.51 -1.57
N ILE A 190 0.78 11.80 -2.66
CA ILE A 190 0.41 12.87 -3.59
C ILE A 190 -0.96 12.60 -4.22
N ILE A 191 -1.19 11.37 -4.71
CA ILE A 191 -2.46 10.98 -5.33
C ILE A 191 -3.61 11.12 -4.32
N LEU A 192 -3.46 10.57 -3.13
CA LEU A 192 -4.50 10.61 -2.11
C LEU A 192 -4.75 12.04 -1.63
N SER A 193 -3.69 12.81 -1.38
CA SER A 193 -3.78 14.22 -0.97
C SER A 193 -4.55 15.06 -2.00
N TYR A 194 -4.19 14.93 -3.28
CA TYR A 194 -4.87 15.65 -4.35
C TYR A 194 -6.35 15.25 -4.48
N ALA A 195 -6.65 13.95 -4.37
CA ALA A 195 -8.02 13.47 -4.43
C ALA A 195 -8.87 13.96 -3.24
N LEU A 196 -8.28 14.01 -2.04
CA LEU A 196 -8.96 14.52 -0.84
C LEU A 196 -9.15 16.04 -0.90
N ALA A 197 -8.20 16.79 -1.43
CA ALA A 197 -8.32 18.24 -1.60
C ALA A 197 -9.43 18.62 -2.58
N THR A 198 -9.61 17.82 -3.63
CA THR A 198 -10.61 18.06 -4.69
C THR A 198 -11.94 17.34 -4.45
N ALA A 199 -12.07 16.65 -3.32
CA ALA A 199 -13.29 15.93 -2.97
C ALA A 199 -14.47 16.91 -2.73
N PRO A 200 -15.70 16.55 -3.13
CA PRO A 200 -16.85 17.45 -3.01
C PRO A 200 -17.27 17.73 -1.55
N ASN A 201 -16.96 16.84 -0.64
CA ASN A 201 -17.27 17.00 0.78
C ASN A 201 -16.53 15.95 1.65
N GLN A 202 -16.59 16.13 2.97
CA GLN A 202 -15.92 15.25 3.94
C GLN A 202 -16.45 13.81 3.93
N VAL A 203 -17.73 13.60 3.68
CA VAL A 203 -18.33 12.26 3.63
C VAL A 203 -17.76 11.46 2.46
N PHE A 204 -17.65 12.10 1.28
CA PHE A 204 -17.00 11.48 0.14
C PHE A 204 -15.53 11.17 0.42
N SER A 205 -14.81 12.07 1.08
CA SER A 205 -13.42 11.86 1.49
C SER A 205 -13.28 10.65 2.42
N LEU A 206 -14.18 10.50 3.38
CA LEU A 206 -14.19 9.33 4.28
C LEU A 206 -14.44 8.03 3.52
N ILE A 207 -15.42 8.01 2.61
CA ILE A 207 -15.69 6.85 1.75
C ILE A 207 -14.46 6.51 0.92
N LEU A 208 -13.80 7.51 0.32
CA LEU A 208 -12.60 7.32 -0.46
C LEU A 208 -11.47 6.69 0.37
N ILE A 209 -11.23 7.17 1.59
CA ILE A 209 -10.24 6.61 2.51
C ILE A 209 -10.57 5.14 2.85
N VAL A 210 -11.83 4.84 3.16
CA VAL A 210 -12.26 3.46 3.45
C VAL A 210 -12.03 2.55 2.25
N VAL A 211 -12.45 2.96 1.05
CA VAL A 211 -12.26 2.19 -0.19
C VAL A 211 -10.77 2.02 -0.51
N TRP A 212 -9.95 3.03 -0.21
CA TRP A 212 -8.50 2.99 -0.39
C TRP A 212 -7.82 1.97 0.52
N ILE A 213 -8.26 1.82 1.76
CA ILE A 213 -7.65 0.93 2.75
C ILE A 213 -8.19 -0.50 2.67
N LEU A 214 -9.45 -0.69 2.29
CA LEU A 214 -10.17 -1.95 2.44
C LEU A 214 -9.46 -3.17 1.82
N PRO A 215 -8.93 -3.14 0.58
CA PRO A 215 -8.23 -4.29 0.01
C PRO A 215 -6.93 -4.63 0.76
N ALA A 216 -6.23 -3.59 1.23
CA ALA A 216 -4.99 -3.75 2.00
C ALA A 216 -5.25 -4.34 3.38
N ALA A 217 -6.28 -3.88 4.08
CA ALA A 217 -6.71 -4.44 5.37
C ALA A 217 -7.11 -5.91 5.22
N SER A 218 -7.82 -6.26 4.14
CA SER A 218 -8.16 -7.64 3.82
C SER A 218 -6.92 -8.50 3.56
N ALA A 219 -5.98 -8.01 2.76
CA ALA A 219 -4.72 -8.70 2.47
C ALA A 219 -3.88 -8.91 3.74
N TRP A 220 -3.82 -7.91 4.62
CA TRP A 220 -3.11 -8.00 5.89
C TRP A 220 -3.75 -9.03 6.84
N THR A 221 -5.08 -9.00 6.97
CA THR A 221 -5.82 -9.94 7.85
C THR A 221 -5.63 -11.38 7.38
N ILE A 222 -5.78 -11.64 6.08
CA ILE A 222 -5.60 -12.97 5.51
C ILE A 222 -4.15 -13.43 5.66
N GLY A 223 -3.18 -12.56 5.37
CA GLY A 223 -1.76 -12.84 5.52
C GLY A 223 -1.40 -13.21 6.97
N SER A 224 -1.86 -12.44 7.94
CA SER A 224 -1.63 -12.69 9.37
C SER A 224 -2.26 -14.01 9.83
N ALA A 225 -3.46 -14.34 9.35
CA ALA A 225 -4.11 -15.63 9.65
C ALA A 225 -3.34 -16.82 9.07
N LEU A 226 -2.82 -16.71 7.84
CA LEU A 226 -2.00 -17.73 7.22
C LEU A 226 -0.64 -17.89 7.91
N GLU A 227 0.02 -16.80 8.27
CA GLU A 227 1.28 -16.85 9.04
C GLU A 227 1.07 -17.52 10.39
N SER A 228 0.01 -17.20 11.12
CA SER A 228 -0.33 -17.84 12.39
C SER A 228 -0.57 -19.35 12.23
N ARG A 229 -1.31 -19.73 11.18
CA ARG A 229 -1.56 -21.15 10.87
C ARG A 229 -0.28 -21.92 10.55
N LEU A 230 0.62 -21.33 9.77
CA LEU A 230 1.90 -21.97 9.40
C LEU A 230 2.87 -22.01 10.58
N ALA A 231 2.85 -21.01 11.46
CA ALA A 231 3.65 -21.01 12.68
C ALA A 231 3.22 -22.11 13.67
N SER A 232 1.89 -22.36 13.75
CA SER A 232 1.36 -23.42 14.63
C SER A 232 1.50 -24.84 14.05
N ASN A 233 1.57 -24.99 12.72
CA ASN A 233 1.71 -26.28 12.06
C ASN A 233 2.51 -26.13 10.74
N PRO A 234 3.85 -25.97 10.83
CA PRO A 234 4.69 -25.65 9.69
C PRO A 234 4.73 -26.74 8.60
N PHE A 235 4.43 -27.99 8.97
CA PHE A 235 4.43 -29.13 8.03
C PHE A 235 3.21 -30.04 8.29
N PRO A 236 2.01 -29.68 7.82
CA PRO A 236 0.89 -30.62 7.87
C PRO A 236 1.27 -31.86 7.03
N LYS A 237 1.27 -33.03 7.69
CA LYS A 237 1.48 -34.33 7.06
C LYS A 237 0.37 -34.62 6.08
#